data_40b14b76aa8a2c802036133e8130f63c
#
_entry.id   40b14b76aa8a2c802036133e8130f63c
#
_cell.length_a   1.000
_cell.length_b   1.000
_cell.length_c   1.000
_cell.angle_alpha   90.00
_cell.angle_beta   90.00
_cell.angle_gamma   90.00
#
_symmetry.space_group_name_H-M   'P 1'
#
loop_
_entity.id
_entity.type
_entity.pdbx_description
1 polymer ?
#
loop_
_entity_poly.entity_id
_entity_poly.type
_entity_poly.pdbx_seq_one_letter_code
_entity_poly.pdbx_strand_id
1 'polypeptide(L)'
;ASVKKKIELLKNGGLDGIVCVNMAGEGFDFPSLKIAAIHAPHKSLNVTLQFVGRFARTAGANLGPATFLAIPSDVKIEEERLYDSRAIWQVMIHNLAALRMNQEIETREALQSFTVIDAVPDLSDLSLYTLEPYYHVKIYQLQGDINIEEEIKFPSRFQMVYHGVSLPLNTAIYITREISLPRWTDDNRLSNLESDLFIFYFDRTSKLFFVCASRKSAGIYEELMDSFTHANPRVLPLVRLNKALNDLTATEFFNVGMRNRVASNTSESYRIIAGSSADKSVLRSDSRLYHRGHAFGKALDRGEQVTIGLSSASKIWSNKSSKLPELIEWCKRLAVKIISNRTPITNSGLDNLSPGEELTELPQNIISADWPKSIYLNPPMAVISDAEGNPLR
;
A
#
# COMPACT_ATOMS: atom_id res chain seq x y z
N ALA A 1 -6.49 7.54 -39.47
CA ALA A 1 -7.64 8.41 -39.72
C ALA A 1 -8.30 8.72 -38.40
N SER A 2 -8.22 9.95 -38.01
CA SER A 2 -8.30 10.43 -36.67
C SER A 2 -9.70 10.28 -36.08
N VAL A 3 -9.74 10.03 -34.78
CA VAL A 3 -10.93 10.06 -33.89
C VAL A 3 -11.79 11.29 -34.19
N LYS A 4 -11.17 12.44 -34.44
CA LYS A 4 -11.86 13.69 -34.85
C LYS A 4 -12.75 13.52 -36.09
N LYS A 5 -12.28 12.81 -37.12
CA LYS A 5 -13.07 12.57 -38.34
C LYS A 5 -14.30 11.69 -38.08
N LYS A 6 -14.20 10.71 -37.20
CA LYS A 6 -15.35 9.86 -36.82
C LYS A 6 -16.38 10.63 -35.99
N ILE A 7 -15.92 11.53 -35.13
CA ILE A 7 -16.80 12.42 -34.34
C ILE A 7 -17.53 13.41 -35.28
N GLU A 8 -16.86 13.96 -36.28
CA GLU A 8 -17.48 14.83 -37.26
C GLU A 8 -18.53 14.09 -38.12
N LEU A 9 -18.22 12.85 -38.53
CA LEU A 9 -19.19 12.01 -39.24
C LEU A 9 -20.44 11.72 -38.38
N LEU A 10 -20.26 11.44 -37.09
CA LEU A 10 -21.38 11.27 -36.18
C LEU A 10 -22.20 12.54 -36.02
N LYS A 11 -21.55 13.71 -35.89
CA LYS A 11 -22.23 15.01 -35.78
C LYS A 11 -23.04 15.36 -37.02
N ASN A 12 -22.58 14.94 -38.20
CA ASN A 12 -23.19 15.23 -39.48
C ASN A 12 -24.19 14.14 -39.95
N GLY A 13 -24.51 13.18 -39.04
CA GLY A 13 -25.45 12.10 -39.37
C GLY A 13 -24.90 11.04 -40.32
N GLY A 14 -23.59 11.02 -40.54
CA GLY A 14 -22.92 9.99 -41.34
C GLY A 14 -22.61 8.71 -40.59
N LEU A 15 -22.89 8.68 -39.30
CA LEU A 15 -22.80 7.50 -38.40
C LEU A 15 -23.99 7.53 -37.44
N ASP A 16 -24.62 6.38 -37.22
CA ASP A 16 -25.72 6.22 -36.27
C ASP A 16 -25.23 6.04 -34.80
N GLY A 17 -23.96 5.70 -34.60
CA GLY A 17 -23.40 5.51 -33.29
C GLY A 17 -21.90 5.28 -33.32
N ILE A 18 -21.30 5.24 -32.13
CA ILE A 18 -19.88 4.94 -31.95
C ILE A 18 -19.70 3.91 -30.82
N VAL A 19 -18.71 3.04 -30.97
CA VAL A 19 -18.19 2.20 -29.92
C VAL A 19 -16.87 2.80 -29.40
N CYS A 20 -16.77 3.10 -28.13
CA CYS A 20 -15.60 3.73 -27.55
C CYS A 20 -15.19 3.08 -26.23
N VAL A 21 -13.90 3.12 -25.92
CA VAL A 21 -13.34 2.69 -24.64
C VAL A 21 -12.69 3.93 -24.02
N ASN A 22 -13.11 4.31 -22.83
CA ASN A 22 -12.58 5.43 -22.03
C ASN A 22 -12.65 6.84 -22.69
N MET A 23 -13.25 6.99 -23.86
CA MET A 23 -13.31 8.27 -24.57
C MET A 23 -14.44 9.19 -24.11
N ALA A 24 -15.47 8.65 -23.45
CA ALA A 24 -16.62 9.43 -23.00
C ALA A 24 -16.35 10.19 -21.68
N GLY A 25 -15.17 10.03 -21.08
CA GLY A 25 -14.77 10.66 -19.82
C GLY A 25 -14.41 12.14 -19.95
N GLU A 26 -13.75 12.58 -21.03
CA GLU A 26 -13.30 13.97 -21.18
C GLU A 26 -13.60 14.55 -22.57
N GLY A 27 -14.13 15.76 -22.60
CA GLY A 27 -14.23 16.58 -23.82
C GLY A 27 -15.29 16.21 -24.86
N PHE A 28 -16.07 15.13 -24.65
CA PHE A 28 -17.12 14.74 -25.60
C PHE A 28 -18.46 15.31 -25.18
N ASP A 29 -18.96 16.26 -25.94
CA ASP A 29 -20.30 16.85 -25.76
C ASP A 29 -21.12 16.72 -27.05
N PHE A 30 -22.10 15.82 -27.00
CA PHE A 30 -23.00 15.60 -28.15
C PHE A 30 -24.42 15.31 -27.65
N PRO A 31 -25.25 16.36 -27.43
CA PRO A 31 -26.57 16.24 -26.81
C PRO A 31 -27.55 15.34 -27.57
N SER A 32 -27.35 15.10 -28.87
CA SER A 32 -28.20 14.25 -29.70
C SER A 32 -28.01 12.75 -29.46
N LEU A 33 -26.92 12.32 -28.81
CA LEU A 33 -26.77 10.94 -28.38
C LEU A 33 -27.63 10.69 -27.13
N LYS A 34 -28.69 9.93 -27.31
CA LYS A 34 -29.71 9.64 -26.29
C LYS A 34 -29.75 8.17 -25.86
N ILE A 35 -29.03 7.31 -26.56
CA ILE A 35 -28.96 5.88 -26.23
C ILE A 35 -27.51 5.52 -25.94
N ALA A 36 -27.27 4.93 -24.79
CA ALA A 36 -25.95 4.43 -24.39
C ALA A 36 -26.04 2.98 -23.92
N ALA A 37 -25.25 2.10 -24.53
CA ALA A 37 -25.05 0.74 -24.07
C ALA A 37 -23.73 0.64 -23.31
N ILE A 38 -23.79 0.30 -22.04
CA ILE A 38 -22.62 0.11 -21.16
C ILE A 38 -22.30 -1.38 -21.17
N HIS A 39 -21.20 -1.74 -21.85
CA HIS A 39 -20.76 -3.14 -21.96
C HIS A 39 -19.88 -3.56 -20.79
N ALA A 40 -19.15 -2.63 -20.19
CA ALA A 40 -18.36 -2.87 -19.00
C ALA A 40 -18.52 -1.69 -18.03
N PRO A 41 -18.68 -1.95 -16.72
CA PRO A 41 -18.84 -0.90 -15.73
C PRO A 41 -17.59 -0.04 -15.67
N HIS A 42 -17.77 1.25 -15.46
CA HIS A 42 -16.64 2.14 -15.20
C HIS A 42 -16.07 1.83 -13.81
N LYS A 43 -14.76 1.90 -13.66
CA LYS A 43 -14.05 1.64 -12.39
C LYS A 43 -14.41 2.63 -11.26
N SER A 44 -15.14 3.69 -11.56
CA SER A 44 -15.59 4.65 -10.55
C SER A 44 -16.98 5.19 -10.88
N LEU A 45 -17.80 5.35 -9.84
CA LEU A 45 -19.14 5.94 -9.89
C LEU A 45 -19.16 7.31 -10.60
N ASN A 46 -18.11 8.09 -10.45
CA ASN A 46 -18.08 9.43 -11.04
C ASN A 46 -17.88 9.45 -12.56
N VAL A 47 -17.14 8.51 -13.10
CA VAL A 47 -17.02 8.38 -14.55
C VAL A 47 -18.39 7.96 -15.10
N THR A 48 -19.09 7.07 -14.40
CA THR A 48 -20.47 6.69 -14.73
C THR A 48 -21.43 7.88 -14.65
N LEU A 49 -21.38 8.68 -13.58
CA LEU A 49 -22.21 9.85 -13.40
C LEU A 49 -21.91 10.96 -14.41
N GLN A 50 -20.64 11.20 -14.73
CA GLN A 50 -20.25 12.15 -15.79
C GLN A 50 -20.76 11.67 -17.16
N PHE A 51 -20.65 10.38 -17.41
CA PHE A 51 -21.15 9.78 -18.64
C PHE A 51 -22.68 9.93 -18.72
N VAL A 52 -23.42 9.51 -17.70
CA VAL A 52 -24.87 9.64 -17.62
C VAL A 52 -25.32 11.10 -17.74
N GLY A 53 -24.66 12.02 -17.03
CA GLY A 53 -24.96 13.44 -17.07
C GLY A 53 -24.82 14.09 -18.46
N ARG A 54 -23.97 13.54 -19.32
CA ARG A 54 -23.81 14.04 -20.70
C ARG A 54 -24.99 13.64 -21.59
N PHE A 55 -25.53 12.45 -21.44
CA PHE A 55 -26.71 11.98 -22.18
C PHE A 55 -28.00 12.59 -21.62
N ALA A 56 -28.04 12.92 -20.32
CA ALA A 56 -29.19 13.54 -19.68
C ALA A 56 -29.38 15.03 -20.00
N ARG A 57 -28.42 15.67 -20.70
CA ARG A 57 -28.53 17.10 -21.08
C ARG A 57 -29.71 17.34 -22.02
N THR A 58 -30.54 18.31 -21.64
CA THR A 58 -31.74 18.72 -22.37
C THR A 58 -31.54 19.99 -23.19
N ALA A 59 -30.30 20.43 -23.41
CA ALA A 59 -29.96 21.62 -24.16
C ALA A 59 -30.32 21.44 -25.65
N GLY A 60 -31.53 21.75 -26.04
CA GLY A 60 -32.06 21.68 -27.39
C GLY A 60 -33.51 21.24 -27.42
N ALA A 61 -34.36 21.94 -28.15
CA ALA A 61 -35.76 21.58 -28.28
C ALA A 61 -35.93 20.22 -28.95
N ASN A 62 -36.78 19.35 -28.37
CA ASN A 62 -37.20 18.04 -28.90
C ASN A 62 -36.23 16.87 -28.85
N LEU A 63 -35.25 16.87 -27.92
CA LEU A 63 -34.47 15.67 -27.65
C LEU A 63 -35.19 14.81 -26.59
N GLY A 64 -35.55 13.58 -26.96
CA GLY A 64 -36.23 12.62 -26.09
C GLY A 64 -35.41 12.26 -24.82
N PRO A 65 -35.98 11.43 -23.94
CA PRO A 65 -35.27 10.97 -22.75
C PRO A 65 -34.01 10.15 -23.11
N ALA A 66 -33.01 10.19 -22.24
CA ALA A 66 -31.84 9.34 -22.38
C ALA A 66 -32.16 7.89 -21.96
N THR A 67 -31.73 6.94 -22.76
CA THR A 67 -31.92 5.51 -22.51
C THR A 67 -30.56 4.87 -22.28
N PHE A 68 -30.42 4.14 -21.14
CA PHE A 68 -29.21 3.41 -20.81
C PHE A 68 -29.51 1.91 -20.80
N LEU A 69 -28.66 1.16 -21.50
CA LEU A 69 -28.68 -0.30 -21.53
C LEU A 69 -27.43 -0.80 -20.84
N ALA A 70 -27.57 -1.63 -19.82
CA ALA A 70 -26.45 -2.23 -19.10
C ALA A 70 -26.80 -3.64 -18.63
N ILE A 71 -25.80 -4.45 -18.32
CA ILE A 71 -26.00 -5.76 -17.72
C ILE A 71 -26.29 -5.54 -16.23
N PRO A 72 -27.43 -6.01 -15.71
CA PRO A 72 -27.86 -5.71 -14.33
C PRO A 72 -26.87 -6.10 -13.26
N SER A 73 -26.17 -7.25 -13.43
CA SER A 73 -25.15 -7.72 -12.49
C SER A 73 -23.96 -6.78 -12.34
N ASP A 74 -23.67 -6.00 -13.38
CA ASP A 74 -22.48 -5.13 -13.45
C ASP A 74 -22.76 -3.73 -12.91
N VAL A 75 -24.03 -3.35 -12.78
CA VAL A 75 -24.49 -2.01 -12.38
C VAL A 75 -25.21 -2.04 -11.02
N LYS A 76 -25.51 -3.21 -10.49
CA LYS A 76 -26.37 -3.41 -9.32
C LYS A 76 -25.98 -2.61 -8.07
N ILE A 77 -24.68 -2.49 -7.78
CA ILE A 77 -24.18 -1.72 -6.62
C ILE A 77 -24.37 -0.21 -6.83
N GLU A 78 -24.26 0.26 -8.06
CA GLU A 78 -24.45 1.65 -8.43
C GLU A 78 -25.93 2.00 -8.53
N GLU A 79 -26.75 1.05 -8.95
CA GLU A 79 -28.20 1.17 -9.05
C GLU A 79 -28.87 1.26 -7.68
N GLU A 80 -28.48 0.43 -6.71
CA GLU A 80 -28.96 0.52 -5.32
C GLU A 80 -28.64 1.86 -4.68
N ARG A 81 -27.44 2.41 -4.94
CA ARG A 81 -27.05 3.75 -4.45
C ARG A 81 -27.75 4.90 -5.19
N LEU A 82 -28.14 4.66 -6.43
CA LEU A 82 -28.81 5.65 -7.28
C LEU A 82 -30.31 5.75 -7.03
N TYR A 83 -30.96 4.62 -6.73
CA TYR A 83 -32.43 4.53 -6.63
C TYR A 83 -32.96 4.47 -5.19
N ASP A 84 -32.12 4.14 -4.20
CA ASP A 84 -32.53 3.97 -2.81
C ASP A 84 -32.82 5.29 -2.07
N SER A 85 -32.66 6.42 -2.72
CA SER A 85 -33.07 7.69 -2.14
C SER A 85 -33.81 8.54 -3.16
N ARG A 86 -34.98 9.00 -2.77
CA ARG A 86 -35.69 10.14 -3.38
C ARG A 86 -34.84 11.44 -3.38
N ALA A 87 -33.51 11.30 -3.32
CA ALA A 87 -32.56 12.38 -3.34
C ALA A 87 -32.54 13.01 -4.73
N ILE A 88 -32.77 14.28 -4.74
CA ILE A 88 -32.69 15.12 -5.92
C ILE A 88 -31.29 14.94 -6.53
N TRP A 89 -31.19 14.27 -7.66
CA TRP A 89 -29.94 13.98 -8.38
C TRP A 89 -28.98 15.15 -8.47
N GLN A 90 -29.52 16.36 -8.68
CA GLN A 90 -28.73 17.57 -8.74
C GLN A 90 -27.96 17.86 -7.47
N VAL A 91 -28.56 17.63 -6.30
CA VAL A 91 -27.90 17.85 -4.99
C VAL A 91 -26.82 16.80 -4.78
N MET A 92 -27.08 15.55 -5.15
CA MET A 92 -26.12 14.45 -4.98
C MET A 92 -24.92 14.60 -5.90
N ILE A 93 -25.14 14.92 -7.19
CA ILE A 93 -24.06 15.19 -8.15
C ILE A 93 -23.24 16.39 -7.69
N HIS A 94 -23.91 17.46 -7.24
CA HIS A 94 -23.23 18.66 -6.76
C HIS A 94 -22.38 18.38 -5.53
N ASN A 95 -22.91 17.64 -4.56
CA ASN A 95 -22.19 17.28 -3.35
C ASN A 95 -21.01 16.33 -3.64
N LEU A 96 -21.18 15.35 -4.51
CA LEU A 96 -20.09 14.47 -4.92
C LEU A 96 -19.00 15.21 -5.69
N ALA A 97 -19.37 16.13 -6.56
CA ALA A 97 -18.42 16.98 -7.27
C ALA A 97 -17.67 17.90 -6.29
N ALA A 98 -18.38 18.52 -5.33
CA ALA A 98 -17.78 19.36 -4.31
C ALA A 98 -16.83 18.57 -3.41
N LEU A 99 -17.21 17.38 -2.94
CA LEU A 99 -16.35 16.50 -2.15
C LEU A 99 -15.07 16.13 -2.89
N ARG A 100 -15.16 15.83 -4.20
CA ARG A 100 -13.97 15.53 -5.00
C ARG A 100 -13.10 16.74 -5.26
N MET A 101 -13.68 17.88 -5.53
CA MET A 101 -12.92 19.13 -5.66
C MET A 101 -12.13 19.40 -4.36
N ASN A 102 -12.76 19.25 -3.21
CA ASN A 102 -12.10 19.43 -1.94
C ASN A 102 -10.95 18.42 -1.74
N GLN A 103 -11.19 17.14 -2.01
CA GLN A 103 -10.14 16.11 -1.94
C GLN A 103 -8.98 16.41 -2.90
N GLU A 104 -9.28 16.89 -4.09
CA GLU A 104 -8.26 17.26 -5.07
C GLU A 104 -7.47 18.48 -4.61
N ILE A 105 -8.13 19.49 -4.06
CA ILE A 105 -7.49 20.68 -3.47
C ILE A 105 -6.59 20.26 -2.31
N GLU A 106 -7.10 19.48 -1.36
CA GLU A 106 -6.32 18.96 -0.23
C GLU A 106 -5.10 18.14 -0.70
N THR A 107 -5.27 17.32 -1.73
CA THR A 107 -4.17 16.55 -2.32
C THR A 107 -3.10 17.47 -2.90
N ARG A 108 -3.51 18.49 -3.65
CA ARG A 108 -2.55 19.46 -4.23
C ARG A 108 -1.85 20.29 -3.17
N GLU A 109 -2.56 20.79 -2.19
CA GLU A 109 -1.99 21.55 -1.07
C GLU A 109 -0.97 20.68 -0.29
N ALA A 110 -1.33 19.42 0.00
CA ALA A 110 -0.44 18.49 0.65
C ALA A 110 0.84 18.24 -0.18
N LEU A 111 0.72 18.07 -1.49
CA LEU A 111 1.87 17.88 -2.36
C LEU A 111 2.71 19.15 -2.55
N GLN A 112 2.08 20.33 -2.54
CA GLN A 112 2.79 21.62 -2.58
C GLN A 112 3.59 21.90 -1.30
N SER A 113 3.29 21.22 -0.19
CA SER A 113 4.08 21.35 1.05
C SER A 113 5.46 20.70 0.98
N PHE A 114 5.76 19.95 -0.09
CA PHE A 114 7.09 19.37 -0.28
C PHE A 114 8.07 20.39 -0.84
N THR A 115 9.20 20.51 -0.15
CA THR A 115 10.37 21.26 -0.61
C THR A 115 11.36 20.27 -1.21
N VAL A 116 11.80 20.52 -2.43
CA VAL A 116 12.87 19.74 -3.06
C VAL A 116 14.20 20.17 -2.42
N ILE A 117 14.88 19.21 -1.79
CA ILE A 117 16.18 19.43 -1.16
C ILE A 117 17.29 19.20 -2.17
N ASP A 118 17.18 18.11 -2.96
CA ASP A 118 18.13 17.76 -4.01
C ASP A 118 17.41 17.04 -5.15
N ALA A 119 17.78 17.35 -6.39
CA ALA A 119 17.27 16.65 -7.56
C ALA A 119 18.26 16.77 -8.73
N VAL A 120 18.43 15.67 -9.47
CA VAL A 120 19.13 15.75 -10.76
C VAL A 120 18.30 16.55 -11.77
N PRO A 121 18.93 17.20 -12.78
CA PRO A 121 18.21 18.08 -13.71
C PRO A 121 16.99 17.43 -14.37
N ASP A 122 17.07 16.15 -14.72
CA ASP A 122 15.98 15.41 -15.34
C ASP A 122 14.76 15.20 -14.43
N LEU A 123 14.90 15.35 -13.11
CA LEU A 123 13.87 15.19 -12.11
C LEU A 123 13.55 16.47 -11.32
N SER A 124 14.15 17.62 -11.70
CA SER A 124 13.87 18.90 -11.05
C SER A 124 12.38 19.28 -11.10
N ASP A 125 11.71 18.91 -12.19
CA ASP A 125 10.29 19.18 -12.44
C ASP A 125 9.39 17.98 -12.16
N LEU A 126 9.87 17.01 -11.36
CA LEU A 126 9.08 15.83 -10.99
C LEU A 126 7.79 16.24 -10.29
N SER A 127 6.67 15.90 -10.88
CA SER A 127 5.36 16.08 -10.26
C SER A 127 5.06 14.95 -9.29
N LEU A 128 5.09 15.23 -8.00
CA LEU A 128 4.69 14.26 -6.96
C LEU A 128 3.24 13.79 -7.12
N TYR A 129 2.42 14.54 -7.85
CA TYR A 129 1.05 14.18 -8.17
C TYR A 129 0.96 12.91 -9.04
N THR A 130 1.99 12.60 -9.81
CA THR A 130 2.04 11.38 -10.65
C THR A 130 2.40 10.12 -9.86
N LEU A 131 2.90 10.26 -8.64
CA LEU A 131 3.28 9.13 -7.81
C LEU A 131 2.04 8.42 -7.25
N GLU A 132 1.97 7.11 -7.44
CA GLU A 132 0.93 6.24 -6.92
C GLU A 132 1.53 5.02 -6.21
N PRO A 133 2.14 5.22 -5.03
CA PRO A 133 2.77 4.15 -4.30
C PRO A 133 1.76 3.08 -3.88
N TYR A 134 2.18 1.81 -3.91
CA TYR A 134 1.43 0.72 -3.32
C TYR A 134 1.43 0.84 -1.80
N TYR A 135 0.33 0.45 -1.18
CA TYR A 135 0.22 0.36 0.27
C TYR A 135 1.03 -0.82 0.80
N HIS A 136 2.29 -0.59 1.03
CA HIS A 136 3.21 -1.56 1.60
C HIS A 136 4.21 -0.82 2.49
N VAL A 137 4.10 -1.01 3.80
CA VAL A 137 4.96 -0.33 4.77
C VAL A 137 5.63 -1.31 5.70
N LYS A 138 6.89 -1.04 6.03
CA LYS A 138 7.56 -1.57 7.20
C LYS A 138 7.50 -0.54 8.31
N ILE A 139 7.17 -0.97 9.53
CA ILE A 139 6.87 -0.07 10.64
C ILE A 139 7.88 -0.31 11.75
N TYR A 140 8.42 0.78 12.27
CA TYR A 140 9.33 0.76 13.40
C TYR A 140 8.76 1.59 14.54
N GLN A 141 8.98 1.15 15.78
CA GLN A 141 8.80 1.94 16.98
C GLN A 141 10.10 2.67 17.28
N LEU A 142 10.04 3.99 17.39
CA LEU A 142 11.17 4.81 17.81
C LEU A 142 11.06 5.13 19.30
N GLN A 143 12.19 5.22 19.99
CA GLN A 143 12.25 5.67 21.39
C GLN A 143 12.47 7.18 21.49
N GLY A 144 13.05 7.78 20.46
CA GLY A 144 13.30 9.22 20.36
C GLY A 144 12.52 9.88 19.22
N ASP A 145 12.60 11.20 19.16
CA ASP A 145 12.17 11.96 17.99
C ASP A 145 13.23 11.92 16.90
N ILE A 146 12.80 12.01 15.67
CA ILE A 146 13.66 12.18 14.52
C ILE A 146 13.28 13.49 13.81
N ASN A 147 14.27 14.14 13.24
CA ASN A 147 14.04 15.20 12.29
C ASN A 147 13.94 14.58 10.89
N ILE A 148 12.78 14.71 10.25
CA ILE A 148 12.55 14.14 8.91
C ILE A 148 13.40 14.83 7.82
N GLU A 149 14.00 15.98 8.12
CA GLU A 149 14.95 16.66 7.23
C GLU A 149 16.36 16.06 7.30
N GLU A 150 16.63 15.23 8.31
CA GLU A 150 17.92 14.54 8.40
C GLU A 150 18.11 13.67 7.16
N GLU A 151 19.28 13.82 6.56
CA GLU A 151 19.62 13.05 5.39
C GLU A 151 19.74 11.57 5.71
N ILE A 152 18.95 10.75 5.03
CA ILE A 152 19.03 9.29 5.13
C ILE A 152 20.20 8.81 4.29
N LYS A 153 21.13 8.11 4.94
CA LYS A 153 22.31 7.54 4.28
C LYS A 153 21.92 6.27 3.54
N PHE A 154 21.88 6.37 2.23
CA PHE A 154 21.72 5.20 1.39
C PHE A 154 23.06 4.48 1.21
N PRO A 155 23.06 3.15 1.07
CA PRO A 155 24.25 2.40 0.67
C PRO A 155 24.85 2.93 -0.61
N SER A 156 26.19 2.87 -0.75
CA SER A 156 26.94 3.47 -1.86
C SER A 156 26.55 2.97 -3.27
N ARG A 157 25.86 1.82 -3.36
CA ARG A 157 25.31 1.30 -4.62
C ARG A 157 24.13 2.11 -5.15
N PHE A 158 23.47 2.92 -4.31
CA PHE A 158 22.36 3.79 -4.69
C PHE A 158 22.87 5.19 -5.01
N GLN A 159 22.54 5.67 -6.18
CA GLN A 159 22.67 7.07 -6.53
C GLN A 159 21.37 7.77 -6.17
N MET A 160 21.38 8.72 -5.27
CA MET A 160 20.23 9.58 -4.99
C MET A 160 20.00 10.50 -6.19
N VAL A 161 18.77 10.54 -6.69
CA VAL A 161 18.41 11.37 -7.85
C VAL A 161 17.30 12.36 -7.55
N TYR A 162 16.57 12.16 -6.44
CA TYR A 162 15.58 13.10 -5.93
C TYR A 162 15.43 12.95 -4.42
N HIS A 163 15.36 14.08 -3.73
CA HIS A 163 15.05 14.18 -2.31
C HIS A 163 14.10 15.35 -2.07
N GLY A 164 12.92 15.06 -1.53
CA GLY A 164 11.91 16.06 -1.18
C GLY A 164 11.37 15.82 0.22
N VAL A 165 11.11 16.89 0.96
CA VAL A 165 10.64 16.83 2.35
C VAL A 165 9.42 17.72 2.55
N SER A 166 8.44 17.22 3.29
CA SER A 166 7.30 17.96 3.81
C SER A 166 7.30 17.93 5.32
N LEU A 167 7.62 19.06 5.95
CA LEU A 167 7.55 19.22 7.40
C LEU A 167 6.10 19.12 7.93
N PRO A 168 5.09 19.74 7.30
CA PRO A 168 3.71 19.62 7.75
C PRO A 168 3.20 18.18 7.75
N LEU A 169 3.66 17.36 6.79
CA LEU A 169 3.30 15.95 6.70
C LEU A 169 4.27 15.01 7.42
N ASN A 170 5.36 15.52 8.01
CA ASN A 170 6.44 14.70 8.57
C ASN A 170 6.88 13.58 7.61
N THR A 171 7.08 13.92 6.35
CA THR A 171 7.32 12.93 5.29
C THR A 171 8.52 13.34 4.46
N ALA A 172 9.41 12.38 4.19
CA ALA A 172 10.50 12.52 3.23
C ALA A 172 10.33 11.52 2.09
N ILE A 173 10.69 11.93 0.88
CA ILE A 173 10.66 11.12 -0.33
C ILE A 173 12.05 11.11 -0.94
N TYR A 174 12.50 9.91 -1.28
CA TYR A 174 13.75 9.71 -2.01
C TYR A 174 13.47 8.86 -3.25
N ILE A 175 14.08 9.25 -4.35
CA ILE A 175 14.19 8.39 -5.53
C ILE A 175 15.67 8.10 -5.72
N THR A 176 15.98 6.84 -5.87
CA THR A 176 17.36 6.37 -6.07
C THR A 176 17.47 5.61 -7.38
N ARG A 177 18.67 5.56 -7.92
CA ARG A 177 19.05 4.73 -9.06
C ARG A 177 20.16 3.78 -8.65
N GLU A 178 20.09 2.56 -9.11
CA GLU A 178 21.13 1.55 -8.96
C GLU A 178 21.41 0.93 -10.33
N ILE A 179 22.69 0.77 -10.65
CA ILE A 179 23.10 0.02 -11.82
C ILE A 179 23.37 -1.41 -11.36
N SER A 180 22.56 -2.35 -11.83
CA SER A 180 22.71 -3.76 -11.53
C SER A 180 23.14 -4.54 -12.77
N LEU A 181 24.02 -5.52 -12.58
CA LEU A 181 24.36 -6.48 -13.62
C LEU A 181 23.43 -7.70 -13.51
N PRO A 182 22.92 -8.22 -14.64
CA PRO A 182 22.21 -9.48 -14.62
C PRO A 182 23.11 -10.59 -14.04
N ARG A 183 22.55 -11.45 -13.19
CA ARG A 183 23.32 -12.50 -12.48
C ARG A 183 24.01 -13.51 -13.38
N TRP A 184 23.65 -13.57 -14.65
CA TRP A 184 24.14 -14.52 -15.63
C TRP A 184 25.28 -13.98 -16.52
N THR A 185 25.69 -12.72 -16.35
CA THR A 185 26.73 -12.08 -17.16
C THR A 185 27.52 -11.07 -16.35
N ASP A 186 28.79 -10.92 -16.70
CA ASP A 186 29.68 -9.87 -16.19
C ASP A 186 29.87 -8.74 -17.23
N ASP A 187 29.11 -8.76 -18.33
CA ASP A 187 29.20 -7.75 -19.39
C ASP A 187 28.47 -6.46 -18.95
N ASN A 188 29.25 -5.44 -18.61
CA ASN A 188 28.74 -4.13 -18.17
C ASN A 188 27.81 -3.44 -19.19
N ARG A 189 27.87 -3.83 -20.47
CA ARG A 189 26.97 -3.30 -21.51
C ARG A 189 25.54 -3.77 -21.36
N LEU A 190 25.32 -4.84 -20.58
CA LEU A 190 24.01 -5.40 -20.26
C LEU A 190 23.49 -4.95 -18.90
N SER A 191 24.05 -3.89 -18.32
CA SER A 191 23.58 -3.37 -17.03
C SER A 191 22.14 -2.86 -17.13
N ASN A 192 21.37 -3.13 -16.07
CA ASN A 192 20.04 -2.56 -15.86
C ASN A 192 20.14 -1.33 -14.96
N LEU A 193 19.44 -0.27 -15.33
CA LEU A 193 19.21 0.87 -14.46
C LEU A 193 17.88 0.68 -13.73
N GLU A 194 17.95 0.43 -12.44
CA GLU A 194 16.78 0.28 -11.59
C GLU A 194 16.55 1.57 -10.80
N SER A 195 15.31 2.07 -10.80
CA SER A 195 14.92 3.21 -9.99
C SER A 195 14.02 2.75 -8.86
N ASP A 196 14.29 3.22 -7.65
CA ASP A 196 13.52 2.89 -6.47
C ASP A 196 12.97 4.14 -5.80
N LEU A 197 11.73 4.04 -5.37
CA LEU A 197 11.04 5.05 -4.58
C LEU A 197 11.05 4.63 -3.10
N PHE A 198 11.44 5.55 -2.23
CA PHE A 198 11.36 5.42 -0.78
C PHE A 198 10.55 6.59 -0.21
N ILE A 199 9.57 6.27 0.62
CA ILE A 199 8.76 7.24 1.34
C ILE A 199 8.87 6.93 2.82
N PHE A 200 9.26 7.92 3.60
CA PHE A 200 9.42 7.86 5.05
C PHE A 200 8.39 8.77 5.68
N TYR A 201 7.56 8.22 6.54
CA TYR A 201 6.59 8.99 7.30
C TYR A 201 6.78 8.74 8.80
N PHE A 202 6.88 9.80 9.59
CA PHE A 202 7.00 9.73 11.04
C PHE A 202 5.76 10.25 11.73
N ASP A 203 5.04 9.38 12.42
CA ASP A 203 3.95 9.77 13.30
C ASP A 203 4.51 10.12 14.68
N ARG A 204 4.61 11.42 14.96
CA ARG A 204 5.17 11.94 16.21
C ARG A 204 4.37 11.53 17.45
N THR A 205 3.06 11.36 17.31
CA THR A 205 2.17 11.03 18.43
C THR A 205 2.38 9.61 18.90
N SER A 206 2.46 8.66 17.99
CA SER A 206 2.65 7.24 18.28
C SER A 206 4.11 6.83 18.36
N LYS A 207 5.03 7.70 17.91
CA LYS A 207 6.44 7.39 17.69
C LYS A 207 6.65 6.22 16.70
N LEU A 208 5.71 6.07 15.77
CA LEU A 208 5.82 5.06 14.71
C LEU A 208 6.44 5.66 13.46
N PHE A 209 7.40 4.95 12.92
CA PHE A 209 8.09 5.32 11.69
C PHE A 209 7.76 4.32 10.59
N PHE A 210 7.16 4.83 9.52
CA PHE A 210 6.68 4.05 8.38
C PHE A 210 7.62 4.21 7.21
N VAL A 211 8.06 3.10 6.66
CA VAL A 211 8.92 3.05 5.47
C VAL A 211 8.16 2.33 4.36
N CYS A 212 7.77 3.08 3.33
CA CYS A 212 7.22 2.55 2.09
C CYS A 212 8.34 2.55 1.03
N ALA A 213 8.63 1.41 0.44
CA ALA A 213 9.66 1.30 -0.58
C ALA A 213 9.18 0.44 -1.75
N SER A 214 9.55 0.80 -2.97
CA SER A 214 9.35 -0.04 -4.16
C SER A 214 10.17 -1.32 -4.05
N ARG A 215 11.39 -1.21 -3.55
CA ARG A 215 12.27 -2.33 -3.23
C ARG A 215 11.89 -2.95 -1.88
N LYS A 216 11.57 -4.23 -1.89
CA LYS A 216 11.01 -4.93 -0.71
C LYS A 216 11.99 -5.86 0.00
N SER A 217 13.30 -5.81 -0.36
CA SER A 217 14.32 -6.67 0.27
C SER A 217 14.49 -6.33 1.76
N ALA A 218 14.65 -7.35 2.59
CA ALA A 218 14.77 -7.13 4.04
C ALA A 218 16.03 -6.32 4.40
N GLY A 219 17.15 -6.57 3.72
CA GLY A 219 18.43 -5.92 4.03
C GLY A 219 18.43 -4.42 3.86
N ILE A 220 17.73 -3.89 2.83
CA ILE A 220 17.70 -2.45 2.61
C ILE A 220 17.04 -1.70 3.76
N TYR A 221 15.99 -2.26 4.36
CA TYR A 221 15.32 -1.60 5.49
C TYR A 221 16.23 -1.54 6.74
N GLU A 222 17.07 -2.54 6.95
CA GLU A 222 18.02 -2.58 8.06
C GLU A 222 19.13 -1.55 7.84
N GLU A 223 19.72 -1.52 6.63
CA GLU A 223 20.75 -0.55 6.25
C GLU A 223 20.25 0.91 6.38
N LEU A 224 18.99 1.20 5.99
CA LEU A 224 18.42 2.53 6.13
C LEU A 224 18.18 2.93 7.58
N MET A 225 17.88 1.97 8.46
CA MET A 225 17.67 2.26 9.88
C MET A 225 18.96 2.61 10.61
N ASP A 226 20.13 2.32 10.05
CA ASP A 226 21.41 2.74 10.59
C ASP A 226 21.53 4.28 10.67
N SER A 227 20.80 5.02 9.82
CA SER A 227 20.72 6.48 9.89
C SER A 227 19.99 6.99 11.14
N PHE A 228 19.15 6.15 11.75
CA PHE A 228 18.29 6.51 12.88
C PHE A 228 18.65 5.79 14.18
N THR A 229 19.90 5.33 14.32
CA THR A 229 20.36 4.59 15.51
C THR A 229 20.17 5.37 16.82
N HIS A 230 20.27 6.71 16.76
CA HIS A 230 20.03 7.60 17.91
C HIS A 230 18.58 7.52 18.44
N ALA A 231 17.62 7.19 17.59
CA ALA A 231 16.21 7.02 17.94
C ALA A 231 15.86 5.56 18.26
N ASN A 232 16.83 4.65 18.25
CA ASN A 232 16.70 3.23 18.58
C ASN A 232 15.49 2.55 17.90
N PRO A 233 15.47 2.44 16.56
CA PRO A 233 14.35 1.87 15.81
C PRO A 233 14.19 0.38 16.14
N ARG A 234 13.00 -0.02 16.58
CA ARG A 234 12.65 -1.40 16.89
C ARG A 234 11.48 -1.87 16.02
N VAL A 235 11.57 -3.09 15.53
CA VAL A 235 10.45 -3.74 14.83
C VAL A 235 9.30 -4.01 15.79
N LEU A 236 8.06 -3.86 15.32
CA LEU A 236 6.89 -4.13 16.14
C LEU A 236 6.62 -5.64 16.21
N PRO A 237 6.28 -6.17 17.38
CA PRO A 237 5.83 -7.55 17.50
C PRO A 237 4.49 -7.75 16.76
N LEU A 238 4.28 -8.96 16.22
CA LEU A 238 3.10 -9.28 15.41
C LEU A 238 1.79 -9.03 16.17
N VAL A 239 1.76 -9.27 17.48
CA VAL A 239 0.59 -9.03 18.33
C VAL A 239 0.15 -7.55 18.28
N ARG A 240 1.07 -6.61 18.19
CA ARG A 240 0.75 -5.20 18.01
C ARG A 240 0.25 -4.89 16.59
N LEU A 241 0.86 -5.53 15.58
CA LEU A 241 0.44 -5.38 14.18
C LEU A 241 -0.97 -5.94 13.93
N ASN A 242 -1.34 -7.02 14.63
CA ASN A 242 -2.69 -7.60 14.54
C ASN A 242 -3.79 -6.61 14.89
N LYS A 243 -3.50 -5.55 15.66
CA LYS A 243 -4.43 -4.46 15.92
C LYS A 243 -4.83 -3.69 14.67
N ALA A 244 -4.04 -3.76 13.59
CA ALA A 244 -4.43 -3.19 12.29
C ALA A 244 -5.69 -3.85 11.71
N LEU A 245 -6.01 -5.08 12.15
CA LEU A 245 -7.23 -5.80 11.78
C LEU A 245 -8.46 -5.33 12.54
N ASN A 246 -8.29 -4.57 13.64
CA ASN A 246 -9.41 -4.03 14.39
C ASN A 246 -10.28 -3.15 13.47
N ASP A 247 -11.59 -3.23 13.64
CA ASP A 247 -12.62 -2.57 12.83
C ASP A 247 -12.79 -3.15 11.40
N LEU A 248 -12.01 -4.17 11.02
CA LEU A 248 -12.27 -4.93 9.80
C LEU A 248 -13.26 -6.06 10.11
N THR A 249 -14.21 -6.24 9.21
CA THR A 249 -15.21 -7.33 9.31
C THR A 249 -15.04 -8.32 8.16
N ALA A 250 -15.64 -9.50 8.29
CA ALA A 250 -15.59 -10.56 7.28
C ALA A 250 -14.15 -10.85 6.79
N THR A 251 -13.17 -10.83 7.72
CA THR A 251 -11.77 -11.09 7.37
C THR A 251 -11.59 -12.55 6.98
N GLU A 252 -11.02 -12.78 5.80
CA GLU A 252 -10.73 -14.10 5.25
C GLU A 252 -9.29 -14.11 4.72
N PHE A 253 -8.43 -14.93 5.34
CA PHE A 253 -7.05 -15.10 4.87
C PHE A 253 -7.00 -16.26 3.89
N PHE A 254 -6.39 -16.01 2.73
CA PHE A 254 -6.22 -16.98 1.66
C PHE A 254 -4.75 -17.32 1.36
N ASN A 255 -3.82 -16.69 2.08
CA ASN A 255 -2.40 -17.03 2.02
C ASN A 255 -1.79 -16.83 3.42
N VAL A 256 -1.27 -17.90 4.00
CA VAL A 256 -0.57 -17.87 5.29
C VAL A 256 0.75 -18.61 5.14
N GLY A 257 1.85 -17.93 5.38
CA GLY A 257 3.19 -18.51 5.39
C GLY A 257 3.75 -18.52 6.81
N MET A 258 4.39 -19.60 7.18
CA MET A 258 4.93 -19.82 8.52
C MET A 258 6.34 -20.38 8.43
N ARG A 259 7.21 -19.95 9.34
CA ARG A 259 8.57 -20.46 9.45
C ARG A 259 8.88 -20.88 10.88
N ASN A 260 9.34 -22.10 11.03
CA ASN A 260 9.86 -22.62 12.30
C ASN A 260 11.32 -23.02 12.13
N ARG A 261 12.19 -22.49 12.98
CA ARG A 261 13.64 -22.80 12.98
C ARG A 261 14.03 -23.86 14.00
N VAL A 262 13.17 -24.18 14.94
CA VAL A 262 13.47 -25.19 15.98
C VAL A 262 13.65 -26.59 15.37
N ALA A 263 13.09 -26.82 14.19
CA ALA A 263 13.22 -28.09 13.48
C ALA A 263 14.25 -28.02 12.34
N SER A 264 15.49 -27.62 12.63
CA SER A 264 16.55 -27.40 11.63
C SER A 264 16.87 -28.62 10.75
N ASN A 265 16.48 -29.82 11.17
CA ASN A 265 16.74 -31.08 10.47
C ASN A 265 15.52 -31.64 9.72
N THR A 266 14.42 -30.93 9.65
CA THR A 266 13.23 -31.39 8.95
C THR A 266 12.91 -30.48 7.76
N SER A 267 12.39 -31.06 6.69
CA SER A 267 11.91 -30.38 5.48
C SER A 267 10.77 -29.36 5.73
N GLU A 268 10.35 -29.20 6.97
CA GLU A 268 9.21 -28.37 7.39
C GLU A 268 9.60 -26.99 7.96
N SER A 269 10.81 -26.49 7.73
CA SER A 269 11.23 -25.18 8.24
C SER A 269 10.41 -24.00 7.69
N TYR A 270 9.71 -24.20 6.57
CA TYR A 270 8.86 -23.20 5.94
C TYR A 270 7.62 -23.87 5.34
N ARG A 271 6.44 -23.33 5.66
CA ARG A 271 5.16 -23.82 5.18
C ARG A 271 4.31 -22.67 4.64
N ILE A 272 3.71 -22.85 3.47
CA ILE A 272 2.72 -21.94 2.91
C ILE A 272 1.40 -22.71 2.78
N ILE A 273 0.33 -22.10 3.26
CA ILE A 273 -1.03 -22.56 3.06
C ILE A 273 -1.75 -21.51 2.22
N ALA A 274 -2.23 -21.92 1.05
CA ALA A 274 -2.99 -21.05 0.16
C ALA A 274 -4.36 -21.69 -0.15
N GLY A 275 -5.40 -20.88 -0.22
CA GLY A 275 -6.76 -21.29 -0.49
C GLY A 275 -7.77 -20.53 0.35
N SER A 276 -9.06 -20.74 0.11
CA SER A 276 -10.12 -20.13 0.92
C SER A 276 -9.99 -20.55 2.38
N SER A 277 -10.06 -19.59 3.31
CA SER A 277 -9.93 -19.85 4.75
C SER A 277 -8.62 -20.57 5.13
N ALA A 278 -7.50 -20.14 4.55
CA ALA A 278 -6.18 -20.72 4.84
C ALA A 278 -5.83 -20.66 6.33
N ASP A 279 -6.27 -19.63 7.04
CA ASP A 279 -6.13 -19.45 8.49
C ASP A 279 -6.75 -20.60 9.29
N LYS A 280 -7.91 -21.09 8.89
CA LYS A 280 -8.57 -22.24 9.54
C LYS A 280 -7.81 -23.54 9.36
N SER A 281 -7.06 -23.66 8.27
CA SER A 281 -6.22 -24.84 7.99
C SER A 281 -4.96 -24.85 8.85
N VAL A 282 -4.45 -23.70 9.27
CA VAL A 282 -3.33 -23.58 10.21
C VAL A 282 -3.68 -24.19 11.55
N LEU A 283 -4.90 -23.96 12.03
CA LEU A 283 -5.37 -24.49 13.31
C LEU A 283 -5.45 -26.01 13.37
N ARG A 284 -5.78 -26.64 12.25
CA ARG A 284 -6.03 -28.09 12.20
C ARG A 284 -4.76 -28.91 12.16
N SER A 285 -3.62 -28.31 11.81
CA SER A 285 -2.45 -29.09 11.43
C SER A 285 -1.39 -29.22 12.52
N ASP A 286 -1.30 -28.28 13.48
CA ASP A 286 -0.19 -28.32 14.43
C ASP A 286 -0.43 -27.50 15.70
N SER A 287 -0.02 -28.07 16.83
CA SER A 287 0.21 -27.36 18.11
C SER A 287 1.55 -26.61 18.13
N ARG A 288 2.22 -26.43 16.98
CA ARG A 288 3.55 -25.83 16.91
C ARG A 288 3.44 -24.31 16.82
N LEU A 289 4.27 -23.62 17.60
CA LEU A 289 4.43 -22.18 17.51
C LEU A 289 5.44 -21.84 16.40
N TYR A 290 5.08 -20.90 15.55
CA TYR A 290 5.94 -20.41 14.48
C TYR A 290 6.46 -19.02 14.83
N HIS A 291 7.78 -18.84 14.82
CA HIS A 291 8.41 -17.58 15.24
C HIS A 291 8.36 -16.49 14.15
N ARG A 292 8.15 -16.87 12.89
CA ARG A 292 8.00 -15.93 11.76
C ARG A 292 6.87 -16.38 10.86
N GLY A 293 6.14 -15.40 10.35
CA GLY A 293 5.09 -15.69 9.39
C GLY A 293 4.49 -14.44 8.78
N HIS A 294 3.61 -14.69 7.83
CA HIS A 294 2.79 -13.67 7.20
C HIS A 294 1.39 -14.23 6.92
N ALA A 295 0.44 -13.33 6.86
CA ALA A 295 -0.90 -13.63 6.39
C ALA A 295 -1.36 -12.56 5.41
N PHE A 296 -2.10 -12.97 4.38
CA PHE A 296 -2.69 -12.08 3.40
C PHE A 296 -4.11 -12.53 3.08
N GLY A 297 -5.02 -11.56 3.05
CA GLY A 297 -6.43 -11.83 2.88
C GLY A 297 -7.23 -10.61 2.43
N LYS A 298 -8.54 -10.78 2.46
CA LYS A 298 -9.54 -9.75 2.21
C LYS A 298 -10.38 -9.51 3.45
N ALA A 299 -10.95 -8.32 3.56
CA ALA A 299 -11.84 -7.93 4.64
C ALA A 299 -12.78 -6.83 4.15
N LEU A 300 -13.75 -6.46 4.98
CA LEU A 300 -14.56 -5.26 4.77
C LEU A 300 -14.10 -4.16 5.75
N ASP A 301 -13.74 -3.01 5.22
CA ASP A 301 -13.51 -1.78 5.98
C ASP A 301 -14.64 -0.79 5.68
N ARG A 302 -15.52 -0.54 6.68
CA ARG A 302 -16.70 0.32 6.52
C ARG A 302 -17.61 -0.07 5.34
N GLY A 303 -17.71 -1.36 5.06
CA GLY A 303 -18.53 -1.90 3.97
C GLY A 303 -17.82 -1.98 2.61
N GLU A 304 -16.60 -1.45 2.48
CA GLU A 304 -15.79 -1.58 1.27
C GLU A 304 -14.85 -2.78 1.37
N GLN A 305 -14.74 -3.54 0.28
CA GLN A 305 -13.82 -4.66 0.22
C GLN A 305 -12.39 -4.15 0.13
N VAL A 306 -11.56 -4.56 1.07
CA VAL A 306 -10.13 -4.24 1.12
C VAL A 306 -9.30 -5.52 1.19
N THR A 307 -8.04 -5.42 0.76
CA THR A 307 -7.05 -6.47 1.02
C THR A 307 -6.14 -6.02 2.14
N ILE A 308 -5.69 -6.96 2.97
CA ILE A 308 -4.74 -6.71 4.03
C ILE A 308 -3.77 -7.88 4.16
N GLY A 309 -2.51 -7.53 4.26
CA GLY A 309 -1.44 -8.46 4.61
C GLY A 309 -0.64 -7.92 5.78
N LEU A 310 -0.14 -8.83 6.58
CA LEU A 310 0.76 -8.51 7.70
C LEU A 310 1.79 -9.61 7.89
N SER A 311 2.94 -9.24 8.44
CA SER A 311 4.00 -10.20 8.73
C SER A 311 4.74 -9.86 10.01
N SER A 312 5.33 -10.90 10.61
CA SER A 312 6.20 -10.78 11.78
C SER A 312 7.46 -9.94 11.55
N ALA A 313 7.77 -9.59 10.28
CA ALA A 313 8.83 -8.64 9.93
C ALA A 313 8.39 -7.16 10.07
N SER A 314 7.33 -6.90 10.83
CA SER A 314 6.76 -5.56 11.04
C SER A 314 6.29 -4.90 9.74
N LYS A 315 5.68 -5.69 8.84
CA LYS A 315 5.16 -5.20 7.57
C LYS A 315 3.65 -5.32 7.53
N ILE A 316 3.01 -4.28 6.98
CA ILE A 316 1.59 -4.27 6.63
C ILE A 316 1.47 -3.83 5.18
N TRP A 317 0.58 -4.50 4.42
CA TRP A 317 0.35 -4.14 3.02
C TRP A 317 -1.09 -4.37 2.58
N SER A 318 -1.42 -3.75 1.46
CA SER A 318 -2.67 -3.94 0.72
C SER A 318 -2.36 -3.92 -0.78
N ASN A 319 -3.22 -4.47 -1.60
CA ASN A 319 -3.11 -4.38 -3.07
C ASN A 319 -3.57 -3.01 -3.62
N LYS A 320 -3.86 -2.06 -2.73
CA LYS A 320 -4.23 -0.70 -3.11
C LYS A 320 -2.99 0.12 -3.46
N SER A 321 -3.11 0.98 -4.47
CA SER A 321 -2.23 2.13 -4.71
C SER A 321 -3.05 3.40 -4.70
N SER A 322 -2.44 4.53 -4.35
CA SER A 322 -3.10 5.84 -4.39
C SER A 322 -2.08 6.96 -4.36
N LYS A 323 -2.56 8.19 -4.41
CA LYS A 323 -1.71 9.37 -4.24
C LYS A 323 -1.05 9.38 -2.85
N LEU A 324 0.08 10.04 -2.78
CA LEU A 324 0.89 10.11 -1.57
C LEU A 324 0.14 10.57 -0.31
N PRO A 325 -0.70 11.62 -0.33
CA PRO A 325 -1.45 12.04 0.87
C PRO A 325 -2.39 10.95 1.41
N GLU A 326 -2.99 10.16 0.53
CA GLU A 326 -3.86 9.03 0.93
C GLU A 326 -3.06 7.90 1.58
N LEU A 327 -1.83 7.61 1.08
CA LEU A 327 -0.93 6.67 1.73
C LEU A 327 -0.57 7.13 3.14
N ILE A 328 -0.24 8.41 3.32
CA ILE A 328 0.08 8.99 4.64
C ILE A 328 -1.13 8.88 5.56
N GLU A 329 -2.32 9.19 5.08
CA GLU A 329 -3.54 9.08 5.87
C GLU A 329 -3.85 7.62 6.27
N TRP A 330 -3.56 6.66 5.39
CA TRP A 330 -3.63 5.25 5.73
C TRP A 330 -2.63 4.88 6.83
N CYS A 331 -1.39 5.37 6.76
CA CYS A 331 -0.39 5.18 7.82
C CYS A 331 -0.84 5.77 9.17
N LYS A 332 -1.46 6.96 9.18
CA LYS A 332 -2.04 7.56 10.39
C LYS A 332 -3.12 6.68 11.00
N ARG A 333 -4.04 6.16 10.16
CA ARG A 333 -5.07 5.24 10.64
C ARG A 333 -4.47 3.95 11.22
N LEU A 334 -3.44 3.40 10.59
CA LEU A 334 -2.71 2.26 11.15
C LEU A 334 -2.06 2.61 12.48
N ALA A 335 -1.41 3.78 12.60
CA ALA A 335 -0.80 4.23 13.84
C ALA A 335 -1.80 4.25 14.99
N VAL A 336 -2.96 4.87 14.80
CA VAL A 336 -4.04 4.93 15.81
C VAL A 336 -4.47 3.52 16.23
N LYS A 337 -4.63 2.59 15.30
CA LYS A 337 -5.01 1.20 15.60
C LYS A 337 -3.92 0.48 16.40
N ILE A 338 -2.67 0.60 15.97
CA ILE A 338 -1.51 -0.10 16.55
C ILE A 338 -1.25 0.32 18.01
N ILE A 339 -1.41 1.62 18.33
CA ILE A 339 -1.19 2.12 19.70
C ILE A 339 -2.41 1.99 20.61
N SER A 340 -3.57 1.66 20.05
CA SER A 340 -4.81 1.56 20.83
C SER A 340 -4.68 0.55 21.97
N ASN A 341 -5.38 0.81 23.07
CA ASN A 341 -5.46 -0.14 24.19
C ASN A 341 -6.44 -1.30 23.93
N ARG A 342 -7.03 -1.36 22.73
CA ARG A 342 -7.94 -2.46 22.35
C ARG A 342 -7.17 -3.76 22.24
N THR A 343 -7.77 -4.84 22.73
CA THR A 343 -7.25 -6.19 22.49
C THR A 343 -7.23 -6.45 20.97
N PRO A 344 -6.16 -7.02 20.42
CA PRO A 344 -6.15 -7.43 19.02
C PRO A 344 -7.30 -8.39 18.76
N ILE A 345 -7.93 -8.31 17.61
CA ILE A 345 -8.85 -9.37 17.18
C ILE A 345 -7.99 -10.64 17.04
N THR A 346 -8.20 -11.56 17.93
CA THR A 346 -7.62 -12.90 17.83
C THR A 346 -8.33 -13.61 16.69
N ASN A 347 -7.65 -13.69 15.57
CA ASN A 347 -8.07 -14.59 14.52
C ASN A 347 -7.31 -15.89 14.76
N SER A 348 -8.03 -16.91 15.12
CA SER A 348 -7.51 -18.19 15.60
C SER A 348 -6.37 -18.80 14.76
N GLY A 349 -6.27 -18.45 13.46
CA GLY A 349 -5.18 -18.89 12.59
C GLY A 349 -3.87 -18.10 12.75
N LEU A 350 -3.93 -16.86 13.22
CA LEU A 350 -2.75 -16.01 13.43
C LEU A 350 -2.16 -16.16 14.84
N ASP A 351 -2.92 -16.71 15.78
CA ASP A 351 -2.48 -16.92 17.16
C ASP A 351 -1.30 -17.91 17.25
N ASN A 352 -1.21 -18.82 16.28
CA ASN A 352 -0.08 -19.74 16.15
C ASN A 352 1.20 -19.10 15.58
N LEU A 353 1.10 -17.87 15.04
CA LEU A 353 2.25 -17.07 14.71
C LEU A 353 2.70 -16.34 15.97
N SER A 354 3.39 -17.08 16.86
CA SER A 354 3.87 -16.51 18.12
C SER A 354 4.91 -15.42 17.83
N PRO A 355 4.66 -14.18 18.26
CA PRO A 355 5.75 -13.21 18.34
C PRO A 355 6.73 -13.71 19.40
N GLY A 356 8.02 -13.59 19.11
CA GLY A 356 9.02 -13.74 20.16
C GLY A 356 8.73 -12.75 21.29
N GLU A 357 8.82 -13.20 22.52
CA GLU A 357 8.77 -12.30 23.66
C GLU A 357 10.13 -11.57 23.79
N GLU A 358 10.06 -10.29 24.12
CA GLU A 358 11.28 -9.53 24.44
C GLU A 358 11.77 -10.01 25.80
N LEU A 359 12.89 -10.74 25.81
CA LEU A 359 13.47 -11.25 27.03
C LEU A 359 14.26 -10.13 27.71
N THR A 360 13.98 -9.90 28.99
CA THR A 360 14.77 -8.99 29.85
C THR A 360 16.06 -9.65 30.34
N GLU A 361 16.08 -10.98 30.36
CA GLU A 361 17.23 -11.79 30.74
C GLU A 361 17.40 -12.97 29.78
N LEU A 362 18.64 -13.40 29.57
CA LEU A 362 18.91 -14.58 28.76
C LEU A 362 18.40 -15.84 29.48
N PRO A 363 17.66 -16.71 28.76
CA PRO A 363 17.20 -17.97 29.32
C PRO A 363 18.40 -18.88 29.64
N GLN A 364 18.30 -19.67 30.71
CA GLN A 364 19.36 -20.60 31.12
C GLN A 364 19.67 -21.67 30.05
N ASN A 365 18.68 -22.03 29.24
CA ASN A 365 18.83 -23.01 28.17
C ASN A 365 18.46 -22.38 26.84
N ILE A 366 19.43 -22.21 25.97
CA ILE A 366 19.24 -21.72 24.60
C ILE A 366 19.41 -22.90 23.64
N ILE A 367 18.34 -23.22 22.90
CA ILE A 367 18.36 -24.30 21.90
C ILE A 367 18.88 -23.76 20.56
N SER A 368 18.52 -22.53 20.22
CA SER A 368 19.02 -21.86 19.01
C SER A 368 18.93 -20.35 19.15
N ALA A 369 19.84 -19.61 18.52
CA ALA A 369 19.83 -18.16 18.45
C ALA A 369 19.91 -17.71 17.00
N ASP A 370 19.12 -16.68 16.62
CA ASP A 370 19.15 -16.04 15.31
C ASP A 370 19.51 -14.57 15.48
N TRP A 371 20.67 -14.18 14.99
CA TRP A 371 21.20 -12.84 15.12
C TRP A 371 20.93 -12.01 13.87
N PRO A 372 20.59 -10.72 13.99
CA PRO A 372 20.56 -9.82 12.83
C PRO A 372 21.95 -9.72 12.18
N LYS A 373 21.99 -9.62 10.86
CA LYS A 373 23.23 -9.55 10.08
C LYS A 373 24.17 -8.43 10.54
N SER A 374 23.62 -7.33 11.05
CA SER A 374 24.38 -6.20 11.61
C SER A 374 25.30 -6.59 12.77
N ILE A 375 24.97 -7.62 13.53
CA ILE A 375 25.81 -8.12 14.62
C ILE A 375 27.07 -8.82 14.11
N TYR A 376 27.04 -9.39 12.89
CA TYR A 376 28.22 -10.01 12.28
C TYR A 376 29.26 -9.00 11.77
N LEU A 377 28.86 -7.76 11.57
CA LEU A 377 29.73 -6.68 11.07
C LEU A 377 30.47 -5.97 12.21
N ASN A 378 29.98 -6.10 13.45
CA ASN A 378 30.60 -5.56 14.66
C ASN A 378 30.96 -6.73 15.58
N PRO A 379 32.08 -6.68 16.31
CA PRO A 379 32.41 -7.73 17.27
C PRO A 379 31.26 -7.88 18.26
N PRO A 380 30.80 -9.11 18.53
CA PRO A 380 29.65 -9.34 19.39
C PRO A 380 29.92 -8.78 20.78
N MET A 381 28.96 -8.02 21.31
CA MET A 381 29.01 -7.52 22.69
C MET A 381 28.73 -8.62 23.72
N ALA A 382 28.34 -9.82 23.28
CA ALA A 382 28.11 -10.96 24.11
C ALA A 382 28.69 -12.21 23.46
N VAL A 383 29.36 -13.04 24.25
CA VAL A 383 29.84 -14.37 23.88
C VAL A 383 28.95 -15.39 24.58
N ILE A 384 28.29 -16.25 23.78
CA ILE A 384 27.55 -17.36 24.33
C ILE A 384 28.57 -18.50 24.62
N SER A 385 28.65 -18.93 25.83
CA SER A 385 29.55 -20.01 26.27
C SER A 385 28.73 -21.22 26.72
N ASP A 386 29.34 -22.40 26.64
CA ASP A 386 28.81 -23.58 27.28
C ASP A 386 28.88 -23.47 28.83
N ALA A 387 28.40 -24.51 29.53
CA ALA A 387 28.42 -24.55 30.99
C ALA A 387 29.84 -24.53 31.60
N GLU A 388 30.84 -24.85 30.80
CA GLU A 388 32.26 -24.85 31.14
C GLU A 388 32.97 -23.54 30.78
N GLY A 389 32.26 -22.56 30.20
CA GLY A 389 32.77 -21.25 29.87
C GLY A 389 33.45 -21.17 28.49
N ASN A 390 33.37 -22.21 27.65
CA ASN A 390 33.95 -22.20 26.34
C ASN A 390 33.00 -21.50 25.35
N PRO A 391 33.48 -20.58 24.46
CA PRO A 391 32.64 -19.90 23.52
C PRO A 391 32.03 -20.90 22.53
N LEU A 392 30.71 -20.85 22.38
CA LEU A 392 30.00 -21.59 21.34
C LEU A 392 30.24 -20.91 19.99
N ARG A 393 30.73 -21.66 19.01
CA ARG A 393 31.01 -21.20 17.64
C ARG A 393 29.80 -21.30 16.72
#